data_b579ca94369a745ad0e90f11bdaa99f1
#
_entry.id   b579ca94369a745ad0e90f11bdaa99f1
#
_cell.length_a   1.000
_cell.length_b   1.000
_cell.length_c   1.000
_cell.angle_alpha   90.00
_cell.angle_beta   90.00
_cell.angle_gamma   90.00
#
_symmetry.space_group_name_H-M   'P 1'
#
loop_
_entity.id
_entity.type
_entity.pdbx_description
1 polymer ?
#
loop_
_entity_poly.entity_id
_entity_poly.type
_entity_poly.pdbx_seq_one_letter_code
_entity_poly.pdbx_strand_id
1 'polypeptide(L)'
;SRNIDKLNSIKKEINATDYDYVVDMQNNLKSAFLSFLSDHRVTGMDASSSREYPAHWAYSNKVNINKSLHAIDRQKELLASSLGYSPTSDINYGISKVKFLEPAMALPARYVVLVQNASWPTKQWPVACWKDLVKHLDGHGVNVLLPSGNKEELLRAKDIASVSEKATALEILPLNEVAYIIDNADYCICSDTGLAHLSAVVNTPSLTLYGPTDINLIGTKGNNQRHIVGDNGDINNISVEEVINKLPIV
;
A
#
# COMPACT_ATOMS: atom_id res chain seq x y z
N SER A 1 -18.71 -4.39 33.34
CA SER A 1 -19.82 -3.62 32.73
C SER A 1 -19.34 -2.83 31.53
N ARG A 2 -18.36 -1.94 31.66
CA ARG A 2 -17.93 -0.98 30.58
C ARG A 2 -17.54 -1.65 29.24
N ASN A 3 -16.95 -2.86 29.25
CA ASN A 3 -16.57 -3.60 28.03
C ASN A 3 -17.79 -4.28 27.37
N ILE A 4 -18.74 -4.75 28.17
CA ILE A 4 -19.98 -5.36 27.66
C ILE A 4 -20.86 -4.28 27.01
N ASP A 5 -20.96 -3.10 27.62
CA ASP A 5 -21.76 -2.00 27.09
C ASP A 5 -21.19 -1.52 25.74
N LYS A 6 -19.85 -1.45 25.64
CA LYS A 6 -19.15 -1.12 24.39
C LYS A 6 -19.37 -2.18 23.30
N LEU A 7 -19.34 -3.46 23.67
CA LEU A 7 -19.61 -4.56 22.74
C LEU A 7 -21.04 -4.52 22.20
N ASN A 8 -22.01 -4.28 23.09
CA ASN A 8 -23.42 -4.13 22.71
C ASN A 8 -23.66 -2.93 21.79
N SER A 9 -22.94 -1.81 22.04
CA SER A 9 -22.97 -0.65 21.15
C SER A 9 -22.46 -0.99 19.76
N ILE A 10 -21.32 -1.68 19.66
CA ILE A 10 -20.75 -2.13 18.37
C ILE A 10 -21.72 -3.07 17.65
N LYS A 11 -22.28 -4.07 18.35
CA LYS A 11 -23.27 -4.98 17.76
C LYS A 11 -24.49 -4.21 17.23
N LYS A 12 -25.00 -3.26 17.99
CA LYS A 12 -26.12 -2.41 17.58
C LYS A 12 -25.80 -1.58 16.34
N GLU A 13 -24.59 -1.02 16.27
CA GLU A 13 -24.14 -0.22 15.12
C GLU A 13 -23.98 -1.07 13.85
N ILE A 14 -23.36 -2.25 13.94
CA ILE A 14 -23.20 -3.18 12.82
C ILE A 14 -24.57 -3.61 12.25
N ASN A 15 -25.56 -3.79 13.09
CA ASN A 15 -26.89 -4.27 12.70
C ASN A 15 -27.94 -3.15 12.55
N ALA A 16 -27.49 -1.87 12.55
CA ALA A 16 -28.40 -0.74 12.41
C ALA A 16 -28.93 -0.55 10.98
N THR A 17 -28.26 -1.12 10.00
CA THR A 17 -28.62 -1.09 8.57
C THR A 17 -28.86 -2.50 8.09
N ASP A 18 -29.91 -2.69 7.29
CA ASP A 18 -30.19 -3.95 6.62
C ASP A 18 -29.38 -4.01 5.32
N TYR A 19 -28.31 -4.83 5.33
CA TYR A 19 -27.40 -4.98 4.19
C TYR A 19 -27.81 -6.19 3.34
N ASP A 20 -27.87 -6.01 2.01
CA ASP A 20 -28.07 -7.11 1.06
C ASP A 20 -26.90 -8.09 1.07
N TYR A 21 -25.69 -7.60 1.25
CA TYR A 21 -24.45 -8.37 1.27
C TYR A 21 -23.51 -7.91 2.37
N VAL A 22 -22.95 -8.85 3.13
CA VAL A 22 -21.86 -8.61 4.07
C VAL A 22 -20.72 -9.55 3.73
N VAL A 23 -19.55 -8.98 3.40
CA VAL A 23 -18.38 -9.73 2.95
C VAL A 23 -17.17 -9.38 3.82
N ASP A 24 -16.56 -10.38 4.47
CA ASP A 24 -15.30 -10.19 5.18
C ASP A 24 -14.13 -10.31 4.19
N MET A 25 -13.59 -9.16 3.80
CA MET A 25 -12.46 -9.07 2.88
C MET A 25 -11.10 -9.27 3.57
N GLN A 26 -11.01 -9.16 4.90
CA GLN A 26 -9.77 -9.32 5.66
C GLN A 26 -9.44 -10.78 6.00
N ASN A 27 -10.45 -11.58 6.30
CA ASN A 27 -10.36 -13.00 6.65
C ASN A 27 -9.35 -13.29 7.77
N ASN A 28 -9.32 -12.44 8.81
CA ASN A 28 -8.52 -12.59 10.02
C ASN A 28 -9.41 -12.66 11.26
N LEU A 29 -8.84 -12.98 12.43
CA LEU A 29 -9.62 -13.13 13.66
C LEU A 29 -10.35 -11.86 14.11
N LYS A 30 -9.78 -10.68 13.83
CA LYS A 30 -10.40 -9.39 14.21
C LYS A 30 -11.64 -9.11 13.39
N SER A 31 -11.57 -9.28 12.06
CA SER A 31 -12.72 -9.10 11.18
C SER A 31 -13.74 -10.21 11.36
N ALA A 32 -13.31 -11.45 11.58
CA ALA A 32 -14.18 -12.57 11.89
C ALA A 32 -14.99 -12.35 13.19
N PHE A 33 -14.39 -11.72 14.21
CA PHE A 33 -15.11 -11.35 15.42
C PHE A 33 -16.23 -10.34 15.15
N LEU A 34 -15.98 -9.33 14.30
CA LEU A 34 -17.03 -8.40 13.88
C LEU A 34 -18.11 -9.10 13.05
N SER A 35 -17.70 -10.01 12.18
CA SER A 35 -18.62 -10.85 11.39
C SER A 35 -19.53 -11.71 12.29
N PHE A 36 -18.99 -12.24 13.38
CA PHE A 36 -19.76 -13.01 14.38
C PHE A 36 -20.80 -12.16 15.13
N LEU A 37 -20.58 -10.85 15.29
CA LEU A 37 -21.54 -9.93 15.91
C LEU A 37 -22.65 -9.51 14.93
N SER A 38 -22.49 -9.76 13.64
CA SER A 38 -23.50 -9.43 12.63
C SER A 38 -24.68 -10.43 12.70
N ASP A 39 -25.89 -9.92 12.64
CA ASP A 39 -27.11 -10.69 12.51
C ASP A 39 -27.39 -11.04 11.02
N HIS A 40 -26.58 -10.50 10.08
CA HIS A 40 -26.64 -10.80 8.65
C HIS A 40 -25.82 -12.05 8.28
N ARG A 41 -26.10 -12.60 7.10
CA ARG A 41 -25.30 -13.69 6.53
C ARG A 41 -24.00 -13.12 5.98
N VAL A 42 -22.88 -13.48 6.62
CA VAL A 42 -21.55 -13.03 6.20
C VAL A 42 -20.91 -14.03 5.25
N THR A 43 -20.38 -13.54 4.14
CA THR A 43 -19.54 -14.32 3.21
C THR A 43 -18.06 -14.05 3.49
N GLY A 44 -17.26 -15.09 3.51
CA GLY A 44 -15.81 -15.00 3.68
C GLY A 44 -15.10 -16.21 3.07
N MET A 45 -13.78 -16.23 3.18
CA MET A 45 -12.98 -17.36 2.67
C MET A 45 -13.16 -18.60 3.55
N ASP A 46 -13.09 -19.79 2.95
CA ASP A 46 -13.17 -21.07 3.66
C ASP A 46 -11.91 -21.37 4.50
N ALA A 47 -11.89 -22.53 5.16
CA ALA A 47 -10.79 -22.97 6.02
C ALA A 47 -9.44 -23.07 5.29
N SER A 48 -9.46 -23.48 4.02
CA SER A 48 -8.26 -23.65 3.21
C SER A 48 -7.73 -22.32 2.68
N SER A 49 -8.58 -21.32 2.55
CA SER A 49 -8.32 -20.02 1.92
C SER A 49 -8.09 -18.88 2.92
N SER A 50 -8.70 -18.96 4.12
CA SER A 50 -8.60 -17.91 5.14
C SER A 50 -7.15 -17.62 5.53
N ARG A 51 -6.88 -16.36 5.84
CA ARG A 51 -5.57 -15.90 6.34
C ARG A 51 -5.27 -16.53 7.70
N GLU A 52 -6.27 -16.58 8.59
CA GLU A 52 -6.18 -17.18 9.91
C GLU A 52 -7.25 -18.26 10.03
N TYR A 53 -6.85 -19.50 10.29
CA TYR A 53 -7.69 -20.69 10.23
C TYR A 53 -9.05 -20.56 10.94
N PRO A 54 -9.16 -20.07 12.18
CA PRO A 54 -10.46 -20.01 12.86
C PRO A 54 -11.42 -18.96 12.30
N ALA A 55 -10.94 -17.99 11.47
CA ALA A 55 -11.79 -16.91 10.96
C ALA A 55 -13.02 -17.43 10.20
N HIS A 56 -12.87 -18.51 9.43
CA HIS A 56 -13.94 -19.10 8.62
C HIS A 56 -15.14 -19.60 9.44
N TRP A 57 -15.01 -19.77 10.75
CA TRP A 57 -16.14 -20.17 11.59
C TRP A 57 -17.21 -19.08 11.72
N ALA A 58 -16.83 -17.82 11.55
CA ALA A 58 -17.75 -16.69 11.62
C ALA A 58 -18.61 -16.51 10.34
N TYR A 59 -18.31 -17.24 9.27
CA TYR A 59 -18.96 -17.02 7.97
C TYR A 59 -20.08 -18.03 7.71
N SER A 60 -21.25 -17.49 7.29
CA SER A 60 -22.39 -18.29 6.84
C SER A 60 -22.13 -18.88 5.45
N ASN A 61 -21.55 -18.09 4.55
CA ASN A 61 -21.15 -18.51 3.21
C ASN A 61 -19.62 -18.54 3.13
N LYS A 62 -19.09 -19.66 2.62
CA LYS A 62 -17.64 -19.91 2.57
C LYS A 62 -17.21 -20.13 1.13
N VAL A 63 -16.27 -19.31 0.67
CA VAL A 63 -15.75 -19.35 -0.69
C VAL A 63 -14.33 -19.91 -0.67
N ASN A 64 -14.08 -20.91 -1.54
CA ASN A 64 -12.74 -21.44 -1.74
C ASN A 64 -11.98 -20.55 -2.73
N ILE A 65 -10.86 -19.98 -2.28
CA ILE A 65 -9.99 -19.10 -3.09
C ILE A 65 -8.56 -19.62 -2.99
N ASN A 66 -7.92 -19.78 -4.12
CA ASN A 66 -6.54 -20.26 -4.16
C ASN A 66 -5.58 -19.29 -3.43
N LYS A 67 -4.82 -19.82 -2.46
CA LYS A 67 -3.84 -19.05 -1.67
C LYS A 67 -2.63 -18.57 -2.46
N SER A 68 -2.31 -19.19 -3.60
CA SER A 68 -1.21 -18.80 -4.46
C SER A 68 -1.50 -17.57 -5.33
N LEU A 69 -2.76 -17.14 -5.40
CA LEU A 69 -3.12 -15.94 -6.12
C LEU A 69 -2.65 -14.69 -5.36
N HIS A 70 -2.34 -13.66 -6.13
CA HIS A 70 -2.04 -12.33 -5.60
C HIS A 70 -3.19 -11.82 -4.72
N ALA A 71 -2.90 -11.12 -3.62
CA ALA A 71 -3.89 -10.65 -2.66
C ALA A 71 -5.04 -9.87 -3.30
N ILE A 72 -4.77 -9.02 -4.29
CA ILE A 72 -5.80 -8.28 -5.03
C ILE A 72 -6.72 -9.23 -5.79
N ASP A 73 -6.18 -10.25 -6.46
CA ASP A 73 -6.99 -11.20 -7.23
C ASP A 73 -7.85 -12.05 -6.30
N ARG A 74 -7.29 -12.47 -5.15
CA ARG A 74 -8.05 -13.18 -4.12
C ARG A 74 -9.26 -12.38 -3.63
N GLN A 75 -9.09 -11.07 -3.43
CA GLN A 75 -10.18 -10.20 -3.00
C GLN A 75 -11.20 -9.99 -4.13
N LYS A 76 -10.75 -9.82 -5.37
CA LYS A 76 -11.64 -9.74 -6.55
C LYS A 76 -12.48 -11.01 -6.70
N GLU A 77 -11.87 -12.19 -6.57
CA GLU A 77 -12.58 -13.47 -6.65
C GLU A 77 -13.59 -13.66 -5.51
N LEU A 78 -13.22 -13.28 -4.27
CA LEU A 78 -14.13 -13.35 -3.14
C LEU A 78 -15.36 -12.46 -3.37
N LEU A 79 -15.14 -11.21 -3.78
CA LEU A 79 -16.23 -10.27 -4.02
C LEU A 79 -17.11 -10.72 -5.20
N ALA A 80 -16.49 -11.17 -6.30
CA ALA A 80 -17.21 -11.69 -7.46
C ALA A 80 -18.09 -12.90 -7.13
N SER A 81 -17.54 -13.86 -6.37
CA SER A 81 -18.30 -15.01 -5.89
C SER A 81 -19.43 -14.63 -4.94
N SER A 82 -19.23 -13.59 -4.12
CA SER A 82 -20.25 -13.11 -3.17
C SER A 82 -21.42 -12.43 -3.87
N LEU A 83 -21.15 -11.68 -4.95
CA LEU A 83 -22.12 -10.86 -5.67
C LEU A 83 -22.61 -11.50 -6.99
N GLY A 84 -22.09 -12.66 -7.37
CA GLY A 84 -22.56 -13.40 -8.54
C GLY A 84 -22.13 -12.84 -9.88
N TYR A 85 -20.92 -12.25 -9.98
CA TYR A 85 -20.35 -11.79 -11.25
C TYR A 85 -18.98 -12.44 -11.55
N SER A 86 -18.48 -12.28 -12.76
CA SER A 86 -17.12 -12.73 -13.13
C SER A 86 -16.13 -11.58 -13.04
N PRO A 87 -15.01 -11.73 -12.30
CA PRO A 87 -14.02 -10.66 -12.21
C PRO A 87 -13.30 -10.47 -13.54
N THR A 88 -12.98 -9.22 -13.88
CA THR A 88 -12.15 -8.90 -15.05
C THR A 88 -10.67 -9.05 -14.72
N SER A 89 -9.86 -9.36 -15.74
CA SER A 89 -8.39 -9.37 -15.61
C SER A 89 -7.80 -7.96 -15.58
N ASP A 90 -8.56 -6.94 -15.97
CA ASP A 90 -8.09 -5.58 -16.04
C ASP A 90 -7.73 -5.01 -14.67
N ILE A 91 -6.60 -4.29 -14.63
CA ILE A 91 -6.15 -3.59 -13.44
C ILE A 91 -6.66 -2.15 -13.52
N ASN A 92 -7.85 -1.93 -12.97
CA ASN A 92 -8.44 -0.61 -12.82
C ASN A 92 -8.94 -0.46 -11.38
N TYR A 93 -8.32 0.44 -10.63
CA TYR A 93 -8.67 0.67 -9.23
C TYR A 93 -9.86 1.63 -9.05
N GLY A 94 -10.35 2.24 -10.12
CA GLY A 94 -11.52 3.12 -10.07
C GLY A 94 -11.34 4.40 -9.25
N ILE A 95 -10.10 4.79 -8.96
CA ILE A 95 -9.81 6.00 -8.19
C ILE A 95 -9.98 7.22 -9.08
N SER A 96 -10.79 8.17 -8.62
CA SER A 96 -10.98 9.45 -9.30
C SER A 96 -9.97 10.48 -8.80
N LYS A 97 -9.17 11.02 -9.71
CA LYS A 97 -8.19 12.10 -9.44
C LYS A 97 -8.83 13.38 -8.86
N VAL A 98 -10.09 13.62 -9.17
CA VAL A 98 -10.85 14.80 -8.69
C VAL A 98 -10.97 14.82 -7.16
N LYS A 99 -10.74 13.70 -6.48
CA LYS A 99 -10.86 13.59 -5.01
C LYS A 99 -9.60 13.94 -4.24
N PHE A 100 -8.46 14.08 -4.92
CA PHE A 100 -7.22 14.41 -4.24
C PHE A 100 -7.11 15.92 -4.02
N LEU A 101 -6.62 16.32 -2.86
CA LEU A 101 -6.44 17.72 -2.48
C LEU A 101 -5.01 18.16 -2.84
N GLU A 102 -4.92 19.25 -3.58
CA GLU A 102 -3.64 19.91 -3.84
C GLU A 102 -3.09 20.46 -2.51
N PRO A 103 -1.81 20.16 -2.17
CA PRO A 103 -1.21 20.70 -0.96
C PRO A 103 -1.00 22.21 -1.09
N ALA A 104 -1.04 22.93 0.05
CA ALA A 104 -0.87 24.37 0.08
C ALA A 104 0.55 24.85 -0.34
N MET A 105 1.53 23.92 -0.36
CA MET A 105 2.89 24.21 -0.78
C MET A 105 3.04 24.21 -2.31
N ALA A 106 3.91 25.05 -2.85
CA ALA A 106 4.26 25.01 -4.27
C ALA A 106 5.07 23.74 -4.58
N LEU A 107 4.63 22.97 -5.57
CA LEU A 107 5.33 21.80 -6.06
C LEU A 107 6.21 22.16 -7.25
N PRO A 108 7.40 21.53 -7.42
CA PRO A 108 8.17 21.64 -8.66
C PRO A 108 7.34 21.16 -9.86
N ALA A 109 7.57 21.76 -11.04
CA ALA A 109 6.86 21.34 -12.25
C ALA A 109 7.15 19.88 -12.66
N ARG A 110 8.34 19.38 -12.32
CA ARG A 110 8.78 17.98 -12.52
C ARG A 110 9.51 17.49 -11.29
N TYR A 111 9.13 16.31 -10.80
CA TYR A 111 9.73 15.73 -9.60
C TYR A 111 9.51 14.22 -9.52
N VAL A 112 10.35 13.59 -8.73
CA VAL A 112 10.17 12.21 -8.28
C VAL A 112 9.83 12.16 -6.80
N VAL A 113 9.10 11.12 -6.40
CA VAL A 113 8.78 10.87 -5.00
C VAL A 113 9.62 9.69 -4.49
N LEU A 114 10.37 9.90 -3.41
CA LEU A 114 11.07 8.82 -2.70
C LEU A 114 10.31 8.44 -1.44
N VAL A 115 9.68 7.26 -1.45
CA VAL A 115 8.98 6.70 -0.30
C VAL A 115 9.95 5.84 0.50
N GLN A 116 10.75 6.49 1.34
CA GLN A 116 11.90 5.92 2.02
C GLN A 116 11.57 5.17 3.31
N ASN A 117 10.35 5.27 3.80
CA ASN A 117 9.92 4.65 5.06
C ASN A 117 9.12 3.37 4.85
N ALA A 118 9.25 2.46 5.80
CA ALA A 118 8.42 1.28 5.95
C ALA A 118 8.28 0.93 7.43
N SER A 119 7.17 0.28 7.81
CA SER A 119 6.88 -0.07 9.22
C SER A 119 7.84 -1.11 9.80
N TRP A 120 8.46 -1.93 8.95
CA TRP A 120 9.37 -3.00 9.37
C TRP A 120 10.79 -2.66 8.97
N PRO A 121 11.78 -2.76 9.90
CA PRO A 121 13.18 -2.49 9.59
C PRO A 121 13.72 -3.30 8.41
N THR A 122 13.28 -4.56 8.25
CA THR A 122 13.65 -5.44 7.13
C THR A 122 13.14 -4.99 5.76
N LYS A 123 12.29 -3.97 5.72
CA LYS A 123 11.75 -3.34 4.50
C LYS A 123 12.31 -1.94 4.28
N GLN A 124 13.21 -1.49 5.13
CA GLN A 124 13.83 -0.16 5.02
C GLN A 124 15.19 -0.27 4.32
N TRP A 125 15.28 0.31 3.14
CA TRP A 125 16.57 0.44 2.45
C TRP A 125 17.47 1.42 3.21
N PRO A 126 18.82 1.19 3.27
CA PRO A 126 19.72 2.01 4.07
C PRO A 126 19.68 3.50 3.70
N VAL A 127 19.75 4.37 4.70
CA VAL A 127 19.78 5.84 4.52
C VAL A 127 20.92 6.28 3.61
N ALA A 128 22.09 5.66 3.70
CA ALA A 128 23.23 5.96 2.83
C ALA A 128 22.88 5.73 1.36
N CYS A 129 22.20 4.63 1.05
CA CYS A 129 21.78 4.32 -0.32
C CYS A 129 20.75 5.33 -0.84
N TRP A 130 19.80 5.77 -0.02
CA TRP A 130 18.87 6.84 -0.38
C TRP A 130 19.59 8.16 -0.65
N LYS A 131 20.58 8.53 0.17
CA LYS A 131 21.41 9.73 -0.03
C LYS A 131 22.19 9.68 -1.34
N ASP A 132 22.76 8.54 -1.68
CA ASP A 132 23.51 8.39 -2.92
C ASP A 132 22.58 8.42 -4.14
N LEU A 133 21.37 7.86 -4.05
CA LEU A 133 20.34 8.01 -5.06
C LEU A 133 19.91 9.48 -5.24
N VAL A 134 19.71 10.24 -4.14
CA VAL A 134 19.39 11.68 -4.21
C VAL A 134 20.51 12.46 -4.90
N LYS A 135 21.79 12.23 -4.59
CA LYS A 135 22.92 12.89 -5.27
C LYS A 135 22.93 12.58 -6.76
N HIS A 136 22.65 11.33 -7.14
CA HIS A 136 22.57 10.94 -8.55
C HIS A 136 21.45 11.71 -9.27
N LEU A 137 20.25 11.75 -8.70
CA LEU A 137 19.09 12.48 -9.26
C LEU A 137 19.37 13.99 -9.36
N ASP A 138 20.03 14.58 -8.35
CA ASP A 138 20.46 16.00 -8.37
C ASP A 138 21.43 16.29 -9.51
N GLY A 139 22.41 15.40 -9.74
CA GLY A 139 23.35 15.51 -10.87
C GLY A 139 22.64 15.55 -12.24
N HIS A 140 21.43 15.01 -12.34
CA HIS A 140 20.59 15.05 -13.53
C HIS A 140 19.50 16.14 -13.49
N GLY A 141 19.54 17.01 -12.49
CA GLY A 141 18.61 18.13 -12.37
C GLY A 141 17.20 17.78 -11.89
N VAL A 142 17.01 16.59 -11.31
CA VAL A 142 15.70 16.09 -10.89
C VAL A 142 15.37 16.56 -9.48
N ASN A 143 14.17 17.14 -9.29
CA ASN A 143 13.65 17.46 -7.96
C ASN A 143 13.13 16.20 -7.27
N VAL A 144 13.35 16.14 -5.96
CA VAL A 144 12.98 14.97 -5.13
C VAL A 144 12.08 15.40 -3.98
N LEU A 145 10.95 14.72 -3.81
CA LEU A 145 10.04 14.92 -2.67
C LEU A 145 10.02 13.68 -1.80
N LEU A 146 10.17 13.86 -0.48
CA LEU A 146 10.20 12.76 0.50
C LEU A 146 9.04 12.91 1.50
N PRO A 147 7.93 12.17 1.32
CA PRO A 147 6.79 12.19 2.25
C PRO A 147 7.11 11.45 3.54
N SER A 148 6.42 11.85 4.62
CA SER A 148 6.56 11.29 5.96
C SER A 148 5.20 11.20 6.65
N GLY A 149 4.94 10.10 7.39
CA GLY A 149 3.70 9.88 8.12
C GLY A 149 3.78 10.24 9.61
N ASN A 150 5.00 10.46 10.14
CA ASN A 150 5.23 10.79 11.54
C ASN A 150 6.56 11.57 11.71
N LYS A 151 6.84 12.04 12.95
CA LYS A 151 8.02 12.86 13.24
C LYS A 151 9.35 12.12 13.04
N GLU A 152 9.41 10.83 13.35
CA GLU A 152 10.63 10.03 13.16
C GLU A 152 10.95 9.87 11.68
N GLU A 153 9.94 9.56 10.88
CA GLU A 153 10.05 9.49 9.42
C GLU A 153 10.44 10.84 8.80
N LEU A 154 9.92 11.94 9.33
CA LEU A 154 10.29 13.28 8.89
C LEU A 154 11.77 13.61 9.18
N LEU A 155 12.29 13.23 10.35
CA LEU A 155 13.72 13.39 10.65
C LEU A 155 14.59 12.58 9.70
N ARG A 156 14.19 11.34 9.40
CA ARG A 156 14.86 10.50 8.40
C ARG A 156 14.81 11.13 7.00
N ALA A 157 13.66 11.65 6.59
CA ALA A 157 13.50 12.34 5.31
C ALA A 157 14.39 13.60 5.21
N LYS A 158 14.46 14.40 6.27
CA LYS A 158 15.33 15.58 6.36
C LYS A 158 16.81 15.19 6.28
N ASP A 159 17.22 14.10 6.93
CA ASP A 159 18.57 13.58 6.83
C ASP A 159 18.91 13.11 5.41
N ILE A 160 17.99 12.43 4.74
CA ILE A 160 18.18 12.01 3.33
C ILE A 160 18.24 13.23 2.40
N ALA A 161 17.33 14.20 2.58
CA ALA A 161 17.27 15.39 1.74
C ALA A 161 18.50 16.33 1.90
N SER A 162 19.21 16.25 3.02
CA SER A 162 20.31 17.17 3.36
C SER A 162 21.49 17.17 2.38
N VAL A 163 21.55 16.22 1.46
CA VAL A 163 22.63 16.07 0.48
C VAL A 163 22.38 16.80 -0.84
N SER A 164 21.21 17.44 -1.02
CA SER A 164 20.83 18.16 -2.24
C SER A 164 19.85 19.28 -1.95
N GLU A 165 20.02 20.44 -2.57
CA GLU A 165 19.06 21.55 -2.52
C GLU A 165 17.76 21.25 -3.31
N LYS A 166 17.78 20.28 -4.22
CA LYS A 166 16.62 19.83 -4.99
C LYS A 166 15.80 18.75 -4.27
N ALA A 167 16.25 18.28 -3.11
CA ALA A 167 15.53 17.33 -2.32
C ALA A 167 14.78 18.01 -1.16
N THR A 168 13.47 17.79 -1.09
CA THR A 168 12.60 18.38 -0.07
C THR A 168 11.93 17.29 0.77
N ALA A 169 12.23 17.27 2.07
CA ALA A 169 11.47 16.51 3.03
C ALA A 169 10.15 17.24 3.29
N LEU A 170 9.05 16.60 2.95
CA LEU A 170 7.72 17.17 3.14
C LEU A 170 7.33 17.14 4.61
N GLU A 171 6.71 18.21 5.10
CA GLU A 171 6.05 18.17 6.41
C GLU A 171 4.96 17.06 6.40
N ILE A 172 4.48 16.68 7.58
CA ILE A 172 3.47 15.62 7.69
C ILE A 172 2.16 16.12 7.08
N LEU A 173 1.79 15.56 5.94
CA LEU A 173 0.60 15.90 5.18
C LEU A 173 -0.52 14.86 5.37
N PRO A 174 -1.78 15.25 5.23
CA PRO A 174 -2.89 14.31 5.08
C PRO A 174 -2.68 13.37 3.91
N LEU A 175 -3.12 12.12 4.03
CA LEU A 175 -2.95 11.10 2.97
C LEU A 175 -3.51 11.55 1.62
N ASN A 176 -4.56 12.35 1.60
CA ASN A 176 -5.18 12.87 0.40
C ASN A 176 -4.27 13.85 -0.37
N GLU A 177 -3.47 14.67 0.35
CA GLU A 177 -2.46 15.54 -0.26
C GLU A 177 -1.24 14.74 -0.71
N VAL A 178 -0.82 13.73 0.06
CA VAL A 178 0.25 12.80 -0.37
C VAL A 178 -0.16 12.05 -1.64
N ALA A 179 -1.42 11.66 -1.76
CA ALA A 179 -1.95 11.02 -2.96
C ALA A 179 -1.90 11.95 -4.17
N TYR A 180 -2.23 13.24 -4.00
CA TYR A 180 -2.06 14.25 -5.05
C TYR A 180 -0.60 14.36 -5.51
N ILE A 181 0.33 14.43 -4.56
CA ILE A 181 1.77 14.52 -4.87
C ILE A 181 2.24 13.28 -5.64
N ILE A 182 1.83 12.08 -5.23
CA ILE A 182 2.18 10.83 -5.92
C ILE A 182 1.55 10.78 -7.32
N ASP A 183 0.28 11.17 -7.46
CA ASP A 183 -0.45 11.16 -8.74
C ASP A 183 0.17 12.10 -9.79
N ASN A 184 0.79 13.19 -9.36
CA ASN A 184 1.42 14.17 -10.24
C ASN A 184 2.95 14.01 -10.36
N ALA A 185 3.54 12.98 -9.74
CA ALA A 185 4.96 12.69 -9.87
C ALA A 185 5.32 12.08 -11.22
N ASP A 186 6.49 12.41 -11.76
CA ASP A 186 7.03 11.75 -12.96
C ASP A 186 7.33 10.26 -12.67
N TYR A 187 7.77 9.96 -11.44
CA TYR A 187 8.14 8.60 -11.02
C TYR A 187 8.16 8.49 -9.49
N CYS A 188 7.92 7.28 -8.98
CA CYS A 188 8.08 6.97 -7.56
C CYS A 188 9.13 5.89 -7.36
N ILE A 189 10.02 6.06 -6.37
CA ILE A 189 10.89 4.99 -5.89
C ILE A 189 10.49 4.72 -4.44
N CYS A 190 10.08 3.49 -4.15
CA CYS A 190 9.39 3.16 -2.92
C CYS A 190 10.03 2.00 -2.17
N SER A 191 10.10 2.09 -0.85
CA SER A 191 10.15 0.91 0.00
C SER A 191 8.80 0.17 -0.05
N ASP A 192 8.77 -1.10 0.37
CA ASP A 192 7.55 -1.93 0.47
C ASP A 192 6.60 -1.40 1.56
N THR A 193 5.68 -0.53 1.17
CA THR A 193 4.74 0.17 2.05
C THR A 193 3.43 0.52 1.33
N GLY A 194 2.43 1.00 2.09
CA GLY A 194 1.13 1.41 1.54
C GLY A 194 1.21 2.48 0.45
N LEU A 195 2.19 3.41 0.52
CA LEU A 195 2.38 4.44 -0.51
C LEU A 195 2.89 3.86 -1.83
N ALA A 196 3.64 2.74 -1.81
CA ALA A 196 4.00 2.02 -3.04
C ALA A 196 2.75 1.43 -3.73
N HIS A 197 1.80 0.89 -2.98
CA HIS A 197 0.52 0.47 -3.53
C HIS A 197 -0.31 1.66 -4.02
N LEU A 198 -0.24 2.80 -3.33
CA LEU A 198 -0.93 4.01 -3.76
C LEU A 198 -0.42 4.50 -5.12
N SER A 199 0.91 4.46 -5.40
CA SER A 199 1.46 4.79 -6.71
C SER A 199 0.89 3.90 -7.82
N ALA A 200 0.69 2.61 -7.54
CA ALA A 200 0.04 1.69 -8.47
C ALA A 200 -1.45 2.03 -8.69
N VAL A 201 -2.15 2.41 -7.62
CA VAL A 201 -3.58 2.76 -7.64
C VAL A 201 -3.84 4.01 -8.46
N VAL A 202 -2.97 5.03 -8.39
CA VAL A 202 -3.08 6.27 -9.18
C VAL A 202 -2.37 6.17 -10.54
N ASN A 203 -1.82 4.98 -10.86
CA ASN A 203 -1.11 4.67 -12.11
C ASN A 203 0.17 5.50 -12.35
N THR A 204 0.79 6.01 -11.30
CA THR A 204 2.10 6.66 -11.38
C THR A 204 3.18 5.59 -11.60
N PRO A 205 4.07 5.74 -12.60
CA PRO A 205 5.18 4.81 -12.79
C PRO A 205 6.03 4.69 -11.53
N SER A 206 6.37 3.45 -11.13
CA SER A 206 7.17 3.29 -9.92
C SER A 206 8.13 2.10 -9.95
N LEU A 207 9.14 2.19 -9.10
CA LEU A 207 10.04 1.12 -8.73
C LEU A 207 9.92 0.86 -7.23
N THR A 208 9.50 -0.34 -6.84
CA THR A 208 9.41 -0.73 -5.44
C THR A 208 10.52 -1.70 -5.07
N LEU A 209 11.19 -1.39 -3.95
CA LEU A 209 12.28 -2.18 -3.39
C LEU A 209 11.73 -3.13 -2.33
N TYR A 210 11.97 -4.42 -2.51
CA TYR A 210 11.48 -5.48 -1.64
C TYR A 210 12.63 -6.20 -0.93
N GLY A 211 12.45 -6.45 0.36
CA GLY A 211 13.25 -7.41 1.12
C GLY A 211 12.56 -8.78 1.16
N PRO A 212 12.07 -9.22 2.34
CA PRO A 212 11.54 -10.57 2.54
C PRO A 212 10.13 -10.81 1.98
N THR A 213 9.53 -9.83 1.32
CA THR A 213 8.16 -9.91 0.81
C THR A 213 8.07 -10.73 -0.48
N ASP A 214 7.18 -11.70 -0.53
CA ASP A 214 6.84 -12.39 -1.77
C ASP A 214 5.98 -11.48 -2.68
N ILE A 215 6.61 -10.93 -3.71
CA ILE A 215 5.98 -10.00 -4.65
C ILE A 215 4.86 -10.64 -5.48
N ASN A 216 4.88 -11.97 -5.66
CA ASN A 216 3.83 -12.67 -6.39
C ASN A 216 2.52 -12.69 -5.59
N LEU A 217 2.60 -12.63 -4.26
CA LEU A 217 1.44 -12.63 -3.38
C LEU A 217 0.94 -11.24 -3.02
N ILE A 218 1.86 -10.29 -2.75
CA ILE A 218 1.48 -8.97 -2.23
C ILE A 218 2.31 -7.80 -2.78
N GLY A 219 3.02 -7.98 -3.90
CA GLY A 219 3.72 -6.87 -4.55
C GLY A 219 2.77 -5.79 -5.09
N THR A 220 3.31 -4.62 -5.43
CA THR A 220 2.53 -3.60 -6.13
C THR A 220 2.07 -4.14 -7.48
N LYS A 221 0.80 -3.95 -7.82
CA LYS A 221 0.21 -4.48 -9.04
C LYS A 221 -0.36 -3.35 -9.88
N GLY A 222 0.13 -3.19 -11.11
CA GLY A 222 -0.28 -2.14 -12.04
C GLY A 222 0.53 -2.22 -13.34
N ASN A 223 0.12 -1.44 -14.34
CA ASN A 223 0.75 -1.50 -15.68
C ASN A 223 2.15 -0.88 -15.71
N ASN A 224 2.43 0.07 -14.82
CA ASN A 224 3.67 0.87 -14.79
C ASN A 224 4.51 0.59 -13.54
N GLN A 225 4.36 -0.59 -12.93
CA GLN A 225 5.04 -0.95 -11.70
C GLN A 225 6.24 -1.86 -11.98
N ARG A 226 7.39 -1.50 -11.44
CA ARG A 226 8.63 -2.29 -11.50
C ARG A 226 9.06 -2.69 -10.10
N HIS A 227 9.79 -3.78 -9.99
CA HIS A 227 10.24 -4.33 -8.71
C HIS A 227 11.72 -4.66 -8.75
N ILE A 228 12.39 -4.48 -7.60
CA ILE A 228 13.67 -5.09 -7.27
C ILE A 228 13.47 -5.86 -5.98
N VAL A 229 13.92 -7.10 -5.94
CA VAL A 229 13.93 -7.93 -4.72
C VAL A 229 15.38 -8.16 -4.35
N GLY A 230 15.75 -7.83 -3.13
CA GLY A 230 17.11 -8.04 -2.65
C GLY A 230 17.44 -9.53 -2.58
N ASP A 231 18.67 -9.87 -2.91
CA ASP A 231 19.16 -11.24 -2.85
C ASP A 231 18.93 -11.87 -1.47
N ASN A 232 18.46 -13.10 -1.45
CA ASN A 232 18.05 -13.84 -0.26
C ASN A 232 16.94 -13.13 0.58
N GLY A 233 16.17 -12.25 -0.03
CA GLY A 233 15.12 -11.50 0.67
C GLY A 233 15.66 -10.41 1.60
N ASP A 234 16.89 -9.96 1.41
CA ASP A 234 17.48 -8.87 2.18
C ASP A 234 17.56 -7.59 1.34
N ILE A 235 16.81 -6.57 1.75
CA ILE A 235 16.76 -5.27 1.08
C ILE A 235 18.13 -4.56 1.06
N ASN A 236 19.02 -4.87 2.01
CA ASN A 236 20.38 -4.31 2.07
C ASN A 236 21.26 -4.77 0.90
N ASN A 237 20.90 -5.88 0.24
CA ASN A 237 21.61 -6.39 -0.93
C ASN A 237 21.23 -5.68 -2.23
N ILE A 238 20.27 -4.76 -2.21
CA ILE A 238 19.94 -3.92 -3.37
C ILE A 238 20.96 -2.78 -3.45
N SER A 239 21.75 -2.75 -4.52
CA SER A 239 22.71 -1.67 -4.74
C SER A 239 22.05 -0.40 -5.33
N VAL A 240 22.65 0.76 -5.09
CA VAL A 240 22.20 2.04 -5.68
C VAL A 240 22.30 1.98 -7.20
N GLU A 241 23.34 1.38 -7.74
CA GLU A 241 23.55 1.21 -9.19
C GLU A 241 22.42 0.39 -9.84
N GLU A 242 22.00 -0.70 -9.17
CA GLU A 242 20.88 -1.52 -9.65
C GLU A 242 19.56 -0.69 -9.71
N VAL A 243 19.32 0.15 -8.71
CA VAL A 243 18.16 1.05 -8.71
C VAL A 243 18.27 2.05 -9.86
N ILE A 244 19.40 2.73 -10.01
CA ILE A 244 19.65 3.71 -11.07
C ILE A 244 19.43 3.11 -12.46
N ASN A 245 19.97 1.92 -12.73
CA ASN A 245 19.85 1.24 -14.02
C ASN A 245 18.41 0.88 -14.41
N LYS A 246 17.49 0.87 -13.44
CA LYS A 246 16.06 0.62 -13.69
C LYS A 246 15.21 1.90 -13.80
N LEU A 247 15.79 3.07 -13.57
CA LEU A 247 15.06 4.32 -13.70
C LEU A 247 14.89 4.73 -15.16
N PRO A 248 13.68 5.12 -15.60
CA PRO A 248 13.43 5.58 -16.96
C PRO A 248 13.78 7.06 -17.18
N ILE A 249 14.21 7.75 -16.13
CA ILE A 249 14.36 9.21 -16.06
C ILE A 249 15.80 9.69 -16.17
N VAL A 250 16.76 8.81 -16.38
CA VAL A 250 18.21 9.10 -16.47
C VAL A 250 18.77 8.51 -17.75
#